data_efb5dab3b18173a87d9c961426a19488
#
_entry.id   efb5dab3b18173a87d9c961426a19488
#
_cell.length_a   1.000
_cell.length_b   1.000
_cell.length_c   1.000
_cell.angle_alpha   90.00
_cell.angle_beta   90.00
_cell.angle_gamma   90.00
#
_symmetry.space_group_name_H-M   'P 1'
#
loop_
_entity.id
_entity.type
_entity.pdbx_description
1 polymer ?
#
loop_
_entity_poly.entity_id
_entity_poly.type
_entity_poly.pdbx_seq_one_letter_code
_entity_poly.pdbx_strand_id
1 'polypeptide(L)'
;MVTGLSADRTVTAVNSEDGIFQISAKAVILAMGCRERSRGALNIPGSRPAGIFTAGTAQKYVNLMGFMPGKEIVILGSGDIGLIMARRMTLEGAKVKLCCDILPVPGGLPRNIEQCLNDFGIPLRLSCTVSEIHGKDRITGVTLVNVDENRNPIPGSEEFVSCDTLLLSCGLIPENELSRSAGIEIDPKTSGPVTDNDLQTSVPGIFACGNVHHVHGIVDDVSTQADIAGKAAAQYVGA
;
A
#
# COMPACT_ATOMS: atom_id res chain seq x y z
N MET A 1 17.06 -0.17 -12.96
CA MET A 1 16.60 0.06 -11.55
C MET A 1 17.48 1.13 -10.93
N VAL A 2 16.89 2.14 -10.26
CA VAL A 2 17.66 3.12 -9.49
C VAL A 2 18.02 2.53 -8.13
N THR A 3 19.28 2.63 -7.73
CA THR A 3 19.81 2.04 -6.49
C THR A 3 20.41 3.08 -5.55
N GLY A 4 20.60 4.33 -6.02
CA GLY A 4 21.13 5.40 -5.21
C GLY A 4 20.76 6.78 -5.74
N LEU A 5 20.66 7.74 -4.83
CA LEU A 5 20.51 9.16 -5.11
C LEU A 5 21.34 9.92 -4.08
N SER A 6 22.09 10.93 -4.54
CA SER A 6 22.87 11.81 -3.68
C SER A 6 22.37 13.26 -3.74
N ALA A 7 22.72 14.06 -2.74
CA ALA A 7 22.29 15.46 -2.62
C ALA A 7 22.76 16.34 -3.79
N ASP A 8 23.83 15.99 -4.47
CA ASP A 8 24.33 16.66 -5.66
C ASP A 8 23.59 16.25 -6.95
N ARG A 9 22.48 15.50 -6.82
CA ARG A 9 21.63 15.01 -7.91
C ARG A 9 22.29 13.96 -8.80
N THR A 10 23.27 13.21 -8.28
CA THR A 10 23.81 12.04 -8.95
C THR A 10 22.92 10.84 -8.68
N VAL A 11 22.39 10.25 -9.75
CA VAL A 11 21.53 9.06 -9.71
C VAL A 11 22.35 7.84 -10.08
N THR A 12 22.41 6.85 -9.21
CA THR A 12 23.03 5.55 -9.50
C THR A 12 21.95 4.58 -9.97
N ALA A 13 22.15 3.97 -11.12
CA ALA A 13 21.22 3.02 -11.72
C ALA A 13 21.94 1.74 -12.16
N VAL A 14 21.15 0.68 -12.34
CA VAL A 14 21.63 -0.61 -12.85
C VAL A 14 20.65 -1.18 -13.87
N ASN A 15 21.16 -1.71 -14.95
CA ASN A 15 20.43 -2.50 -15.94
C ASN A 15 21.26 -3.72 -16.39
N SER A 16 20.71 -4.56 -17.27
CA SER A 16 21.38 -5.77 -17.77
C SER A 16 22.41 -5.50 -18.87
N GLU A 17 22.36 -4.35 -19.51
CA GLU A 17 23.23 -4.01 -20.67
C GLU A 17 24.47 -3.26 -20.20
N ASP A 18 24.30 -2.18 -19.42
CA ASP A 18 25.38 -1.28 -19.01
C ASP A 18 25.95 -1.62 -17.62
N GLY A 19 25.30 -2.55 -16.88
CA GLY A 19 25.67 -2.82 -15.50
C GLY A 19 25.28 -1.66 -14.57
N ILE A 20 26.20 -1.23 -13.71
CA ILE A 20 26.00 -0.09 -12.79
C ILE A 20 26.58 1.16 -13.43
N PHE A 21 25.79 2.22 -13.51
CA PHE A 21 26.19 3.52 -14.06
C PHE A 21 25.62 4.68 -13.26
N GLN A 22 26.17 5.88 -13.45
CA GLN A 22 25.76 7.11 -12.81
C GLN A 22 25.29 8.15 -13.83
N ILE A 23 24.27 8.92 -13.43
CA ILE A 23 23.72 10.02 -14.20
C ILE A 23 23.80 11.28 -13.34
N SER A 24 24.58 12.28 -13.77
CA SER A 24 24.53 13.62 -13.18
C SER A 24 23.38 14.41 -13.81
N ALA A 25 22.39 14.79 -12.97
CA ALA A 25 21.21 15.51 -13.42
C ALA A 25 21.24 16.98 -12.95
N LYS A 26 20.65 17.89 -13.74
CA LYS A 26 20.43 19.28 -13.31
C LYS A 26 19.27 19.38 -12.33
N ALA A 27 18.25 18.55 -12.49
CA ALA A 27 17.13 18.37 -11.55
C ALA A 27 16.70 16.92 -11.53
N VAL A 28 16.08 16.49 -10.41
CA VAL A 28 15.52 15.14 -10.22
C VAL A 28 14.09 15.27 -9.72
N ILE A 29 13.15 14.51 -10.31
CA ILE A 29 11.77 14.41 -9.82
C ILE A 29 11.59 13.00 -9.25
N LEU A 30 11.27 12.92 -7.97
CA LEU A 30 10.93 11.68 -7.28
C LEU A 30 9.45 11.38 -7.49
N ALA A 31 9.17 10.30 -8.22
CA ALA A 31 7.81 9.84 -8.53
C ALA A 31 7.68 8.33 -8.32
N MET A 32 8.35 7.80 -7.30
CA MET A 32 8.52 6.37 -7.05
C MET A 32 7.27 5.70 -6.48
N GLY A 33 6.26 6.49 -6.09
CA GLY A 33 5.01 5.99 -5.56
C GLY A 33 5.12 5.46 -4.13
N CYS A 34 4.35 4.42 -3.85
CA CYS A 34 4.22 3.81 -2.52
C CYS A 34 4.11 2.29 -2.64
N ARG A 35 4.35 1.59 -1.53
CA ARG A 35 4.11 0.15 -1.39
C ARG A 35 3.02 -0.13 -0.38
N GLU A 36 2.37 -1.27 -0.50
CA GLU A 36 1.39 -1.72 0.48
C GLU A 36 2.07 -2.16 1.78
N ARG A 37 1.37 -1.98 2.91
CA ARG A 37 1.80 -2.52 4.19
C ARG A 37 1.71 -4.04 4.16
N SER A 38 2.86 -4.69 4.27
CA SER A 38 2.95 -6.14 4.39
C SER A 38 2.58 -6.63 5.79
N ARG A 39 2.42 -7.94 5.97
CA ARG A 39 2.23 -8.56 7.29
C ARG A 39 3.31 -8.12 8.30
N GLY A 40 4.56 -8.02 7.86
CA GLY A 40 5.67 -7.58 8.72
C GLY A 40 5.52 -6.14 9.17
N ALA A 41 5.07 -5.25 8.29
CA ALA A 41 4.80 -3.84 8.63
C ALA A 41 3.58 -3.68 9.57
N LEU A 42 2.60 -4.58 9.48
CA LEU A 42 1.43 -4.62 10.36
C LEU A 42 1.70 -5.33 11.70
N ASN A 43 2.82 -6.05 11.78
CA ASN A 43 3.23 -6.81 12.96
C ASN A 43 2.15 -7.78 13.50
N ILE A 44 1.39 -8.43 12.60
CA ILE A 44 0.34 -9.37 12.97
C ILE A 44 0.97 -10.61 13.63
N PRO A 45 0.55 -11.00 14.85
CA PRO A 45 1.05 -12.18 15.54
C PRO A 45 0.74 -13.49 14.82
N GLY A 46 1.35 -14.59 15.30
CA GLY A 46 1.13 -15.95 14.81
C GLY A 46 2.18 -16.42 13.80
N SER A 47 1.86 -17.52 13.13
CA SER A 47 2.78 -18.19 12.19
C SER A 47 2.96 -17.40 10.88
N ARG A 48 3.94 -17.83 10.06
CA ARG A 48 4.27 -17.20 8.75
C ARG A 48 4.10 -18.19 7.59
N PRO A 49 2.91 -18.76 7.39
CA PRO A 49 2.66 -19.71 6.32
C PRO A 49 2.52 -19.00 4.97
N ALA A 50 2.48 -19.77 3.87
CA ALA A 50 2.01 -19.27 2.58
C ALA A 50 0.53 -18.88 2.66
N GLY A 51 0.05 -18.07 1.66
CA GLY A 51 -1.36 -17.66 1.58
C GLY A 51 -1.65 -16.29 2.18
N ILE A 52 -0.63 -15.54 2.59
CA ILE A 52 -0.77 -14.16 3.06
C ILE A 52 -0.22 -13.22 1.98
N PHE A 53 -1.08 -12.36 1.42
CA PHE A 53 -0.72 -11.45 0.35
C PHE A 53 -1.23 -10.04 0.64
N THR A 54 -0.55 -9.03 0.13
CA THR A 54 -1.18 -7.72 0.00
C THR A 54 -2.23 -7.75 -1.12
N ALA A 55 -3.23 -6.90 -1.05
CA ALA A 55 -4.32 -6.87 -2.03
C ALA A 55 -3.82 -6.61 -3.45
N GLY A 56 -2.84 -5.71 -3.63
CA GLY A 56 -2.22 -5.43 -4.92
C GLY A 56 -1.38 -6.60 -5.45
N THR A 57 -0.69 -7.35 -4.59
CA THR A 57 0.00 -8.59 -5.01
C THR A 57 -1.02 -9.63 -5.52
N ALA A 58 -2.13 -9.81 -4.81
CA ALA A 58 -3.21 -10.70 -5.24
C ALA A 58 -3.84 -10.22 -6.56
N GLN A 59 -4.02 -8.90 -6.72
CA GLN A 59 -4.50 -8.30 -7.98
C GLN A 59 -3.57 -8.64 -9.15
N LYS A 60 -2.25 -8.51 -8.96
CA LYS A 60 -1.27 -8.87 -9.97
C LYS A 60 -1.37 -10.34 -10.37
N TYR A 61 -1.47 -11.25 -9.39
CA TYR A 61 -1.61 -12.68 -9.68
C TYR A 61 -2.84 -12.97 -10.51
N VAL A 62 -4.01 -12.45 -10.13
CA VAL A 62 -5.26 -12.70 -10.84
C VAL A 62 -5.30 -12.01 -12.20
N ASN A 63 -5.04 -10.70 -12.24
CA ASN A 63 -5.27 -9.90 -13.43
C ASN A 63 -4.18 -10.04 -14.51
N LEU A 64 -2.92 -10.25 -14.11
CA LEU A 64 -1.80 -10.30 -15.06
C LEU A 64 -1.23 -11.69 -15.25
N MET A 65 -1.32 -12.55 -14.25
CA MET A 65 -0.66 -13.87 -14.29
C MET A 65 -1.65 -15.03 -14.39
N GLY A 66 -2.97 -14.79 -14.21
CA GLY A 66 -4.00 -15.83 -14.26
C GLY A 66 -3.93 -16.83 -13.11
N PHE A 67 -3.34 -16.47 -11.97
CA PHE A 67 -3.21 -17.33 -10.80
C PHE A 67 -4.17 -16.93 -9.70
N MET A 68 -4.90 -17.89 -9.14
CA MET A 68 -5.72 -17.68 -7.95
C MET A 68 -4.88 -17.81 -6.68
N PRO A 69 -4.83 -16.78 -5.81
CA PRO A 69 -4.11 -16.83 -4.54
C PRO A 69 -4.64 -17.89 -3.57
N GLY A 70 -5.94 -18.16 -3.62
CA GLY A 70 -6.61 -19.19 -2.84
C GLY A 70 -8.10 -19.25 -3.08
N LYS A 71 -8.82 -20.07 -2.29
CA LYS A 71 -10.24 -20.39 -2.50
C LYS A 71 -11.14 -19.83 -1.39
N GLU A 72 -10.66 -19.79 -0.16
CA GLU A 72 -11.37 -19.27 1.00
C GLU A 72 -10.61 -18.08 1.60
N ILE A 73 -11.16 -16.89 1.41
CA ILE A 73 -10.42 -15.64 1.58
C ILE A 73 -11.01 -14.81 2.73
N VAL A 74 -10.14 -14.32 3.61
CA VAL A 74 -10.43 -13.22 4.54
C VAL A 74 -9.67 -11.99 4.08
N ILE A 75 -10.29 -10.81 4.13
CA ILE A 75 -9.66 -9.54 3.77
C ILE A 75 -9.56 -8.65 4.98
N LEU A 76 -8.35 -8.17 5.30
CA LEU A 76 -8.10 -7.19 6.35
C LEU A 76 -7.88 -5.82 5.71
N GLY A 77 -8.75 -4.88 6.04
CA GLY A 77 -8.82 -3.52 5.50
C GLY A 77 -9.97 -3.33 4.52
N SER A 78 -10.76 -2.28 4.73
CA SER A 78 -11.94 -1.91 3.94
C SER A 78 -11.69 -0.73 3.00
N GLY A 79 -10.43 -0.42 2.68
CA GLY A 79 -10.09 0.54 1.63
C GLY A 79 -10.48 0.05 0.24
N ASP A 80 -10.56 0.94 -0.75
CA ASP A 80 -11.06 0.64 -2.10
C ASP A 80 -10.39 -0.58 -2.74
N ILE A 81 -9.07 -0.74 -2.61
CA ILE A 81 -8.36 -1.89 -3.18
C ILE A 81 -8.84 -3.20 -2.55
N GLY A 82 -9.05 -3.24 -1.22
CA GLY A 82 -9.57 -4.41 -0.52
C GLY A 82 -10.97 -4.77 -0.98
N LEU A 83 -11.86 -3.77 -1.11
CA LEU A 83 -13.24 -3.94 -1.58
C LEU A 83 -13.29 -4.45 -3.04
N ILE A 84 -12.51 -3.82 -3.92
CA ILE A 84 -12.41 -4.22 -5.33
C ILE A 84 -11.89 -5.67 -5.44
N MET A 85 -10.92 -6.03 -4.60
CA MET A 85 -10.39 -7.40 -4.60
C MET A 85 -11.37 -8.41 -4.01
N ALA A 86 -12.22 -8.03 -3.03
CA ALA A 86 -13.30 -8.88 -2.55
C ALA A 86 -14.23 -9.29 -3.70
N ARG A 87 -14.70 -8.32 -4.48
CA ARG A 87 -15.51 -8.56 -5.68
C ARG A 87 -14.74 -9.38 -6.70
N ARG A 88 -13.49 -8.99 -7.01
CA ARG A 88 -12.69 -9.66 -8.05
C ARG A 88 -12.48 -11.14 -7.74
N MET A 89 -12.08 -11.47 -6.51
CA MET A 89 -11.87 -12.85 -6.08
C MET A 89 -13.15 -13.68 -6.15
N THR A 90 -14.29 -13.08 -5.80
CA THR A 90 -15.59 -13.74 -5.88
C THR A 90 -15.97 -14.06 -7.33
N LEU A 91 -15.75 -13.12 -8.26
CA LEU A 91 -16.00 -13.30 -9.68
C LEU A 91 -15.11 -14.39 -10.31
N GLU A 92 -13.91 -14.59 -9.79
CA GLU A 92 -12.98 -15.65 -10.21
C GLU A 92 -13.25 -16.99 -9.48
N GLY A 93 -14.33 -17.08 -8.70
CA GLY A 93 -14.79 -18.33 -8.09
C GLY A 93 -14.25 -18.62 -6.68
N ALA A 94 -13.56 -17.70 -6.04
CA ALA A 94 -13.20 -17.84 -4.63
C ALA A 94 -14.39 -17.47 -3.72
N LYS A 95 -14.41 -18.02 -2.50
CA LYS A 95 -15.34 -17.63 -1.45
C LYS A 95 -14.67 -16.59 -0.54
N VAL A 96 -15.01 -15.33 -0.69
CA VAL A 96 -14.65 -14.29 0.27
C VAL A 96 -15.57 -14.42 1.48
N LYS A 97 -15.02 -14.81 2.62
CA LYS A 97 -15.80 -15.07 3.86
C LYS A 97 -16.24 -13.79 4.53
N LEU A 98 -15.35 -12.82 4.58
CA LEU A 98 -15.61 -11.48 5.12
C LEU A 98 -14.50 -10.50 4.76
N CYS A 99 -14.82 -9.22 4.88
CA CYS A 99 -13.88 -8.12 5.00
C CYS A 99 -13.95 -7.57 6.43
N CYS A 100 -12.82 -7.26 7.06
CA CYS A 100 -12.78 -6.62 8.38
C CYS A 100 -11.88 -5.39 8.39
N ASP A 101 -12.22 -4.42 9.23
CA ASP A 101 -11.44 -3.21 9.42
C ASP A 101 -11.37 -2.81 10.88
N ILE A 102 -10.21 -2.35 11.31
CA ILE A 102 -9.99 -1.85 12.67
C ILE A 102 -10.74 -0.54 12.95
N LEU A 103 -11.09 0.20 11.89
CA LEU A 103 -11.85 1.45 12.00
C LEU A 103 -13.34 1.20 12.25
N PRO A 104 -14.04 2.13 12.93
CA PRO A 104 -15.49 2.03 13.14
C PRO A 104 -16.31 2.40 11.89
N VAL A 105 -15.65 2.88 10.85
CA VAL A 105 -16.25 3.23 9.56
C VAL A 105 -15.42 2.65 8.43
N PRO A 106 -16.03 2.27 7.30
CA PRO A 106 -15.29 1.74 6.15
C PRO A 106 -14.40 2.82 5.53
N GLY A 107 -13.21 2.41 5.09
CA GLY A 107 -12.24 3.32 4.48
C GLY A 107 -12.45 3.58 2.98
N GLY A 108 -13.21 2.73 2.30
CA GLY A 108 -13.49 2.85 0.87
C GLY A 108 -14.71 3.70 0.54
N LEU A 109 -14.85 4.04 -0.74
CA LEU A 109 -15.97 4.82 -1.25
C LEU A 109 -17.31 4.08 -1.08
N PRO A 110 -18.44 4.76 -0.78
CA PRO A 110 -19.74 4.13 -0.60
C PRO A 110 -20.17 3.24 -1.78
N ARG A 111 -19.87 3.67 -3.02
CA ARG A 111 -20.15 2.89 -4.23
C ARG A 111 -19.42 1.54 -4.24
N ASN A 112 -18.19 1.48 -3.72
CA ASN A 112 -17.43 0.25 -3.69
C ASN A 112 -17.90 -0.69 -2.58
N ILE A 113 -18.42 -0.16 -1.47
CA ILE A 113 -19.09 -0.96 -0.43
C ILE A 113 -20.30 -1.65 -1.05
N GLU A 114 -21.15 -0.90 -1.75
CA GLU A 114 -22.34 -1.47 -2.41
C GLU A 114 -21.95 -2.50 -3.45
N GLN A 115 -21.17 -2.09 -4.45
CA GLN A 115 -20.86 -2.92 -5.63
C GLN A 115 -19.89 -4.07 -5.38
N CYS A 116 -19.12 -4.03 -4.30
CA CYS A 116 -18.07 -5.02 -4.04
C CYS A 116 -18.38 -5.94 -2.85
N LEU A 117 -19.21 -5.50 -1.91
CA LEU A 117 -19.59 -6.31 -0.77
C LEU A 117 -21.09 -6.65 -0.77
N ASN A 118 -21.97 -5.63 -0.77
CA ASN A 118 -23.42 -5.84 -0.63
C ASN A 118 -24.00 -6.66 -1.79
N ASP A 119 -23.66 -6.32 -3.04
CA ASP A 119 -24.10 -7.05 -4.24
C ASP A 119 -23.65 -8.53 -4.25
N PHE A 120 -22.60 -8.86 -3.50
CA PHE A 120 -22.05 -10.22 -3.39
C PHE A 120 -22.35 -10.90 -2.06
N GLY A 121 -23.06 -10.24 -1.15
CA GLY A 121 -23.37 -10.76 0.19
C GLY A 121 -22.15 -10.99 1.05
N ILE A 122 -21.05 -10.24 0.85
CA ILE A 122 -19.81 -10.35 1.61
C ILE A 122 -19.93 -9.54 2.90
N PRO A 123 -19.84 -10.16 4.09
CA PRO A 123 -19.94 -9.42 5.36
C PRO A 123 -18.78 -8.44 5.55
N LEU A 124 -19.10 -7.23 6.03
CA LEU A 124 -18.13 -6.24 6.52
C LEU A 124 -18.19 -6.17 8.04
N ARG A 125 -17.08 -6.38 8.71
CA ARG A 125 -16.92 -6.24 10.17
C ARG A 125 -16.03 -5.05 10.47
N LEU A 126 -16.60 -4.03 11.10
CA LEU A 126 -15.90 -2.83 11.55
C LEU A 126 -15.50 -2.96 13.02
N SER A 127 -14.58 -2.10 13.48
CA SER A 127 -13.97 -2.21 14.82
C SER A 127 -13.46 -3.62 15.10
N CYS A 128 -12.84 -4.26 14.09
CA CYS A 128 -12.41 -5.65 14.12
C CYS A 128 -11.07 -5.80 13.39
N THR A 129 -10.19 -6.63 13.94
CA THR A 129 -8.88 -6.88 13.32
C THR A 129 -8.48 -8.34 13.45
N VAL A 130 -7.41 -8.73 12.73
CA VAL A 130 -6.76 -10.04 12.87
C VAL A 130 -5.77 -9.97 14.03
N SER A 131 -6.01 -10.72 15.08
CA SER A 131 -5.13 -10.84 16.25
C SER A 131 -4.09 -11.94 16.11
N GLU A 132 -4.37 -13.00 15.34
CA GLU A 132 -3.44 -14.12 15.16
C GLU A 132 -3.66 -14.82 13.82
N ILE A 133 -2.55 -15.30 13.22
CA ILE A 133 -2.52 -16.10 11.99
C ILE A 133 -2.14 -17.54 12.33
N HIS A 134 -2.93 -18.51 11.84
CA HIS A 134 -2.75 -19.94 12.06
C HIS A 134 -2.35 -20.68 10.80
N GLY A 135 -1.55 -21.73 10.95
CA GLY A 135 -1.11 -22.60 9.86
C GLY A 135 0.40 -22.85 9.90
N LYS A 136 0.88 -23.83 9.17
CA LYS A 136 2.31 -24.19 9.09
C LYS A 136 2.84 -23.94 7.68
N ASP A 137 2.46 -24.75 6.73
CA ASP A 137 2.89 -24.64 5.33
C ASP A 137 2.05 -23.59 4.58
N ARG A 138 0.74 -23.60 4.84
CA ARG A 138 -0.22 -22.62 4.37
C ARG A 138 -1.12 -22.17 5.51
N ILE A 139 -1.67 -20.95 5.39
CA ILE A 139 -2.66 -20.43 6.35
C ILE A 139 -3.88 -21.36 6.39
N THR A 140 -4.33 -21.69 7.59
CA THR A 140 -5.53 -22.49 7.85
C THR A 140 -6.68 -21.67 8.44
N GLY A 141 -6.37 -20.46 8.90
CA GLY A 141 -7.34 -19.53 9.45
C GLY A 141 -6.68 -18.36 10.15
N VAL A 142 -7.51 -17.45 10.59
CA VAL A 142 -7.16 -16.28 11.40
C VAL A 142 -8.04 -16.21 12.62
N THR A 143 -7.53 -15.67 13.72
CA THR A 143 -8.35 -15.22 14.83
C THR A 143 -8.67 -13.73 14.63
N LEU A 144 -9.95 -13.41 14.58
CA LEU A 144 -10.46 -12.04 14.59
C LEU A 144 -10.71 -11.63 16.04
N VAL A 145 -10.59 -10.34 16.33
CA VAL A 145 -10.90 -9.74 17.62
C VAL A 145 -11.56 -8.39 17.41
N ASN A 146 -12.58 -8.07 18.19
CA ASN A 146 -13.14 -6.72 18.22
C ASN A 146 -12.19 -5.78 18.96
N VAL A 147 -12.22 -4.51 18.59
CA VAL A 147 -11.39 -3.48 19.23
C VAL A 147 -12.25 -2.36 19.80
N ASP A 148 -11.76 -1.75 20.87
CA ASP A 148 -12.36 -0.56 21.50
C ASP A 148 -12.06 0.72 20.68
N GLU A 149 -12.54 1.87 21.18
CA GLU A 149 -12.35 3.19 20.57
C GLU A 149 -10.85 3.58 20.47
N ASN A 150 -9.99 3.01 21.31
CA ASN A 150 -8.55 3.21 21.31
C ASN A 150 -7.81 2.17 20.44
N ARG A 151 -8.56 1.31 19.74
CA ARG A 151 -8.09 0.18 18.92
C ARG A 151 -7.37 -0.91 19.72
N ASN A 152 -7.64 -1.04 21.02
CA ASN A 152 -7.17 -2.14 21.82
C ASN A 152 -8.08 -3.35 21.66
N PRO A 153 -7.54 -4.58 21.57
CA PRO A 153 -8.34 -5.78 21.53
C PRO A 153 -9.25 -5.92 22.76
N ILE A 154 -10.52 -6.28 22.55
CA ILE A 154 -11.49 -6.57 23.60
C ILE A 154 -11.37 -8.05 23.95
N PRO A 155 -10.89 -8.40 25.17
CA PRO A 155 -10.75 -9.80 25.60
C PRO A 155 -12.09 -10.55 25.58
N GLY A 156 -12.07 -11.79 25.12
CA GLY A 156 -13.28 -12.63 25.03
C GLY A 156 -14.11 -12.42 23.77
N SER A 157 -13.66 -11.56 22.86
CA SER A 157 -14.30 -11.33 21.54
C SER A 157 -13.60 -12.10 20.40
N GLU A 158 -12.65 -12.96 20.73
CA GLU A 158 -11.88 -13.73 19.77
C GLU A 158 -12.76 -14.74 19.02
N GLU A 159 -12.67 -14.74 17.70
CA GLU A 159 -13.38 -15.66 16.83
C GLU A 159 -12.41 -16.26 15.80
N PHE A 160 -12.33 -17.57 15.72
CA PHE A 160 -11.55 -18.24 14.68
C PHE A 160 -12.35 -18.31 13.38
N VAL A 161 -11.74 -17.84 12.29
CA VAL A 161 -12.28 -17.94 10.93
C VAL A 161 -11.32 -18.75 10.06
N SER A 162 -11.77 -19.93 9.62
CA SER A 162 -10.99 -20.76 8.69
C SER A 162 -10.84 -20.06 7.35
N CYS A 163 -9.62 -20.04 6.79
CA CYS A 163 -9.34 -19.55 5.44
C CYS A 163 -8.03 -20.13 4.93
N ASP A 164 -7.86 -20.18 3.63
CA ASP A 164 -6.59 -20.56 2.98
C ASP A 164 -5.83 -19.35 2.46
N THR A 165 -6.42 -18.16 2.57
CA THR A 165 -5.83 -16.91 2.10
C THR A 165 -6.25 -15.72 2.96
N LEU A 166 -5.27 -14.90 3.36
CA LEU A 166 -5.47 -13.61 3.99
C LEU A 166 -4.96 -12.52 3.04
N LEU A 167 -5.84 -11.60 2.63
CA LEU A 167 -5.48 -10.41 1.87
C LEU A 167 -5.35 -9.21 2.81
N LEU A 168 -4.27 -8.45 2.66
CA LEU A 168 -3.97 -7.27 3.45
C LEU A 168 -4.18 -6.02 2.60
N SER A 169 -5.11 -5.15 3.01
CA SER A 169 -5.41 -3.85 2.40
C SER A 169 -5.40 -2.73 3.46
N CYS A 170 -4.30 -2.67 4.25
CA CYS A 170 -4.21 -1.85 5.46
C CYS A 170 -3.39 -0.57 5.26
N GLY A 171 -3.48 0.04 4.11
CA GLY A 171 -2.80 1.29 3.78
C GLY A 171 -1.47 1.10 3.07
N LEU A 172 -0.90 2.24 2.71
CA LEU A 172 0.26 2.37 1.84
C LEU A 172 1.40 3.07 2.59
N ILE A 173 2.64 2.85 2.16
CA ILE A 173 3.85 3.48 2.69
C ILE A 173 4.58 4.13 1.51
N PRO A 174 4.79 5.45 1.52
CA PRO A 174 5.60 6.13 0.52
C PRO A 174 7.01 5.54 0.41
N GLU A 175 7.51 5.38 -0.83
CA GLU A 175 8.82 4.78 -1.12
C GLU A 175 9.94 5.82 -0.99
N ASN A 176 10.47 5.99 0.23
CA ASN A 176 11.40 7.06 0.57
C ASN A 176 12.79 6.60 1.01
N GLU A 177 13.22 5.40 0.67
CA GLU A 177 14.58 4.94 0.94
C GLU A 177 15.63 5.79 0.20
N LEU A 178 15.40 6.07 -1.09
CA LEU A 178 16.29 6.94 -1.89
C LEU A 178 16.24 8.39 -1.42
N SER A 179 15.07 8.88 -1.01
CA SER A 179 14.93 10.23 -0.44
C SER A 179 15.79 10.39 0.82
N ARG A 180 15.74 9.40 1.73
CA ARG A 180 16.55 9.38 2.95
C ARG A 180 18.04 9.31 2.66
N SER A 181 18.46 8.49 1.68
CA SER A 181 19.87 8.37 1.31
C SER A 181 20.44 9.67 0.74
N ALA A 182 19.61 10.49 0.09
CA ALA A 182 19.98 11.81 -0.40
C ALA A 182 19.94 12.91 0.67
N GLY A 183 19.60 12.59 1.92
CA GLY A 183 19.50 13.55 3.01
C GLY A 183 18.25 14.42 2.97
N ILE A 184 17.23 14.02 2.24
CA ILE A 184 15.95 14.73 2.16
C ILE A 184 15.19 14.57 3.48
N GLU A 185 14.68 15.68 4.01
CA GLU A 185 13.83 15.69 5.20
C GLU A 185 12.49 14.99 4.93
N ILE A 186 12.08 14.11 5.84
CA ILE A 186 10.85 13.33 5.74
C ILE A 186 9.87 13.75 6.82
N ASP A 187 8.65 14.11 6.43
CA ASP A 187 7.55 14.41 7.35
C ASP A 187 7.13 13.12 8.09
N PRO A 188 7.18 13.08 9.42
CA PRO A 188 6.79 11.91 10.20
C PRO A 188 5.30 11.56 10.10
N LYS A 189 4.44 12.50 9.70
CA LYS A 189 3.00 12.27 9.56
C LYS A 189 2.64 11.58 8.25
N THR A 190 3.20 12.06 7.15
CA THR A 190 2.93 11.52 5.81
C THR A 190 3.90 10.43 5.41
N SER A 191 5.08 10.36 6.05
CA SER A 191 6.24 9.54 5.66
C SER A 191 6.79 9.90 4.28
N GLY A 192 6.40 11.04 3.72
CA GLY A 192 6.90 11.58 2.46
C GLY A 192 7.90 12.72 2.66
N PRO A 193 8.57 13.18 1.60
CA PRO A 193 9.46 14.34 1.65
C PRO A 193 8.73 15.60 2.10
N VAL A 194 9.39 16.40 2.95
CA VAL A 194 8.98 17.79 3.19
C VAL A 194 9.26 18.58 1.93
N THR A 195 8.27 19.32 1.43
CA THR A 195 8.39 20.13 0.20
C THR A 195 7.84 21.55 0.41
N ASP A 196 8.30 22.45 -0.44
CA ASP A 196 7.70 23.76 -0.59
C ASP A 196 6.46 23.73 -1.52
N ASN A 197 5.93 24.92 -1.88
CA ASN A 197 4.75 25.04 -2.75
C ASN A 197 5.02 24.59 -4.20
N ASP A 198 6.26 24.57 -4.62
CA ASP A 198 6.70 24.13 -5.94
C ASP A 198 7.11 22.65 -5.96
N LEU A 199 6.82 21.95 -4.86
CA LEU A 199 7.17 20.54 -4.63
C LEU A 199 8.68 20.27 -4.63
N GLN A 200 9.52 21.30 -4.43
CA GLN A 200 10.94 21.12 -4.19
C GLN A 200 11.17 20.62 -2.77
N THR A 201 11.99 19.61 -2.63
CA THR A 201 12.35 19.02 -1.33
C THR A 201 13.33 19.92 -0.56
N SER A 202 13.71 19.50 0.67
CA SER A 202 14.76 20.16 1.44
C SER A 202 16.14 20.16 0.75
N VAL A 203 16.32 19.39 -0.32
CA VAL A 203 17.54 19.36 -1.15
C VAL A 203 17.29 20.09 -2.46
N PRO A 204 17.98 21.21 -2.76
CA PRO A 204 17.78 22.01 -3.94
C PRO A 204 17.93 21.22 -5.26
N GLY A 205 16.96 21.41 -6.18
CA GLY A 205 16.91 20.73 -7.47
C GLY A 205 16.38 19.30 -7.41
N ILE A 206 15.91 18.84 -6.24
CA ILE A 206 15.18 17.58 -6.12
C ILE A 206 13.73 17.87 -5.73
N PHE A 207 12.80 17.38 -6.52
CA PHE A 207 11.36 17.55 -6.39
C PHE A 207 10.68 16.23 -6.08
N ALA A 208 9.49 16.24 -5.46
CA ALA A 208 8.73 15.03 -5.18
C ALA A 208 7.25 15.22 -5.47
N CYS A 209 6.61 14.23 -6.13
CA CYS A 209 5.18 14.27 -6.46
C CYS A 209 4.53 12.90 -6.40
N GLY A 210 3.21 12.89 -6.24
CA GLY A 210 2.41 11.69 -6.15
C GLY A 210 2.60 10.92 -4.85
N ASN A 211 2.39 9.60 -4.87
CA ASN A 211 2.34 8.80 -3.65
C ASN A 211 3.68 8.64 -2.92
N VAL A 212 4.79 9.05 -3.48
CA VAL A 212 6.08 9.16 -2.76
C VAL A 212 6.09 10.37 -1.83
N HIS A 213 5.38 11.46 -2.21
CA HIS A 213 5.21 12.66 -1.39
C HIS A 213 4.20 12.43 -0.26
N HIS A 214 2.98 12.04 -0.60
CA HIS A 214 1.98 11.49 0.33
C HIS A 214 0.97 10.64 -0.43
N VAL A 215 0.28 9.75 0.29
CA VAL A 215 -0.71 8.86 -0.34
C VAL A 215 -1.96 9.63 -0.70
N HIS A 216 -2.31 9.64 -1.98
CA HIS A 216 -3.51 10.30 -2.53
C HIS A 216 -4.69 9.34 -2.62
N GLY A 217 -5.90 9.89 -2.51
CA GLY A 217 -7.16 9.15 -2.69
C GLY A 217 -7.54 8.91 -4.15
N ILE A 218 -7.16 9.83 -5.05
CA ILE A 218 -7.50 9.80 -6.47
C ILE A 218 -6.31 10.21 -7.34
N VAL A 219 -6.29 9.71 -8.57
CA VAL A 219 -5.19 9.95 -9.53
C VAL A 219 -5.14 11.40 -10.04
N ASP A 220 -6.27 12.13 -10.02
CA ASP A 220 -6.32 13.50 -10.46
C ASP A 220 -5.43 14.43 -9.60
N ASP A 221 -5.39 14.19 -8.29
CA ASP A 221 -4.50 14.91 -7.36
C ASP A 221 -3.02 14.61 -7.68
N VAL A 222 -2.71 13.34 -7.98
CA VAL A 222 -1.36 12.92 -8.40
C VAL A 222 -0.95 13.63 -9.69
N SER A 223 -1.84 13.71 -10.68
CA SER A 223 -1.56 14.38 -11.95
C SER A 223 -1.32 15.88 -11.76
N THR A 224 -2.11 16.52 -10.90
CA THR A 224 -1.93 17.94 -10.56
C THR A 224 -0.57 18.20 -9.90
N GLN A 225 -0.17 17.35 -8.95
CA GLN A 225 1.17 17.46 -8.36
C GLN A 225 2.29 17.22 -9.37
N ALA A 226 2.12 16.26 -10.27
CA ALA A 226 3.12 15.97 -11.31
C ALA A 226 3.33 17.18 -12.23
N ASP A 227 2.26 17.89 -12.59
CA ASP A 227 2.32 19.13 -13.37
C ASP A 227 3.09 20.25 -12.65
N ILE A 228 2.83 20.44 -11.35
CA ILE A 228 3.54 21.44 -10.54
C ILE A 228 5.04 21.10 -10.48
N ALA A 229 5.38 19.88 -10.07
CA ALA A 229 6.76 19.44 -9.94
C ALA A 229 7.52 19.50 -11.28
N GLY A 230 6.87 19.11 -12.39
CA GLY A 230 7.46 19.18 -13.73
C GLY A 230 7.77 20.60 -14.18
N LYS A 231 6.85 21.55 -13.98
CA LYS A 231 7.06 22.97 -14.29
C LYS A 231 8.16 23.58 -13.42
N ALA A 232 8.15 23.32 -12.13
CA ALA A 232 9.15 23.82 -11.20
C ALA A 232 10.56 23.28 -11.52
N ALA A 233 10.68 22.00 -11.80
CA ALA A 233 11.96 21.39 -12.22
C ALA A 233 12.48 21.98 -13.53
N ALA A 234 11.60 22.23 -14.51
CA ALA A 234 11.96 22.88 -15.78
C ALA A 234 12.47 24.31 -15.57
N GLN A 235 11.81 25.10 -14.73
CA GLN A 235 12.24 26.45 -14.35
C GLN A 235 13.60 26.43 -13.62
N TYR A 236 13.78 25.50 -12.69
CA TYR A 236 15.06 25.33 -11.98
C TYR A 236 16.24 25.04 -12.92
N VAL A 237 16.02 24.26 -13.97
CA VAL A 237 17.06 23.91 -14.97
C VAL A 237 17.33 25.07 -15.93
N GLY A 238 16.33 25.91 -16.22
CA GLY A 238 16.46 27.05 -17.14
C GLY A 238 16.97 28.33 -16.50
N ALA A 239 17.08 28.37 -15.17
CA ALA A 239 17.66 29.46 -14.40
C ALA A 239 19.17 29.26 -14.26
#